data_d46fdcb11c97a6ad64b3c5f865e844e7
#
_entry.id   d46fdcb11c97a6ad64b3c5f865e844e7
#
_cell.length_a   1.000
_cell.length_b   1.000
_cell.length_c   1.000
_cell.angle_alpha   90.00
_cell.angle_beta   90.00
_cell.angle_gamma   90.00
#
_symmetry.space_group_name_H-M   'P 1'
#
loop_
_entity.id
_entity.type
_entity.pdbx_description
1 polymer ?
#
loop_
_entity_poly.entity_id
_entity_poly.type
_entity_poly.pdbx_seq_one_letter_code
_entity_poly.pdbx_strand_id
1 'polypeptide(L)'
;MLFFVKICIFQSFFVLLHGFYGLRAGTHSIDMKELIEKAKHIVIFTHMAPDGDAMGSSLALWHYVREFKSSRVQEFKEVTVIVPNAFPAFLSWMPGAEQIKIYEKESAACNPLIEQADLFLCTDFNDPKRIGPMGEKMLANPVPKILIDHHLMDERIRGLVDEGLWVEVHSHPEACSSCEIVFKLLRDEWISGLEDERLPNEIATCIYTGLMTDTGNFSYNSTNYELYEIIAFLLRAGVQKDEIYNAVFNQYSTDRQRLTGYALYRKMRIFPEYHLALITLSADELDQFHYQPGDCEGLVNMPLQIADVFYSVTMREERAKPGTPKSRIRLSFRSQGDRPVNVWASEVFHGGGHMNASGGEVLGSLAYAVKLFENSYMKYIKK
;
A
#
# COMPACT_ATOMS: atom_id res chain seq x y z
N MET A 1 45.24 8.99 -28.09
CA MET A 1 44.44 10.22 -27.86
C MET A 1 42.96 10.06 -28.15
N LEU A 2 42.44 8.82 -28.26
CA LEU A 2 40.99 8.53 -28.51
C LEU A 2 40.27 7.84 -27.32
N PHE A 3 40.98 7.57 -26.25
CA PHE A 3 40.40 6.89 -25.06
C PHE A 3 39.94 7.85 -23.96
N PHE A 4 40.44 9.09 -23.94
CA PHE A 4 40.05 10.11 -22.93
C PHE A 4 38.80 10.89 -23.26
N VAL A 5 38.32 10.90 -24.51
CA VAL A 5 37.13 11.66 -24.93
C VAL A 5 35.83 10.90 -24.65
N LYS A 6 35.84 9.56 -24.49
CA LYS A 6 34.65 8.77 -24.20
C LYS A 6 34.21 8.83 -22.73
N ILE A 7 35.09 9.12 -21.80
CA ILE A 7 34.77 9.18 -20.35
C ILE A 7 34.13 10.51 -19.98
N CYS A 8 34.50 11.62 -20.64
CA CYS A 8 33.86 12.92 -20.36
C CYS A 8 32.44 13.07 -20.93
N ILE A 9 32.08 12.33 -21.97
CA ILE A 9 30.73 12.39 -22.55
C ILE A 9 29.72 11.59 -21.69
N PHE A 10 30.17 10.52 -21.02
CA PHE A 10 29.32 9.72 -20.13
C PHE A 10 29.01 10.43 -18.80
N GLN A 11 29.93 11.21 -18.26
CA GLN A 11 29.69 12.01 -17.03
C GLN A 11 28.78 13.23 -17.30
N SER A 12 28.80 13.83 -18.48
CA SER A 12 27.92 14.96 -18.80
C SER A 12 26.48 14.54 -19.14
N PHE A 13 26.24 13.29 -19.53
CA PHE A 13 24.90 12.76 -19.76
C PHE A 13 24.21 12.34 -18.45
N PHE A 14 24.94 11.98 -17.41
CA PHE A 14 24.42 11.63 -16.10
C PHE A 14 23.94 12.85 -15.29
N VAL A 15 24.51 14.04 -15.55
CA VAL A 15 24.13 15.28 -14.87
C VAL A 15 22.88 15.94 -15.48
N LEU A 16 22.51 15.61 -16.73
CA LEU A 16 21.34 16.17 -17.41
C LEU A 16 20.03 15.40 -17.18
N LEU A 17 20.07 14.20 -16.60
CA LEU A 17 18.88 13.40 -16.25
C LEU A 17 18.37 13.63 -14.81
N HIS A 18 19.08 14.43 -13.99
CA HIS A 18 18.66 14.80 -12.63
C HIS A 18 17.80 16.07 -12.56
N GLY A 19 17.29 16.58 -13.68
CA GLY A 19 16.64 17.89 -13.78
C GLY A 19 15.11 17.89 -13.87
N PHE A 20 14.42 16.77 -13.72
CA PHE A 20 12.95 16.79 -13.86
C PHE A 20 12.29 15.77 -12.93
N TYR A 21 12.21 16.02 -11.63
CA TYR A 21 11.17 15.46 -10.76
C TYR A 21 11.25 16.13 -9.39
N GLY A 22 10.41 17.13 -9.21
CA GLY A 22 10.17 17.78 -7.93
C GLY A 22 9.34 19.03 -8.13
N LEU A 23 8.06 18.97 -7.90
CA LEU A 23 7.27 20.16 -7.59
C LEU A 23 7.83 20.76 -6.29
N ARG A 24 8.85 21.62 -6.42
CA ARG A 24 9.34 22.45 -5.32
C ARG A 24 8.34 23.57 -5.12
N ALA A 25 7.49 23.47 -4.10
CA ALA A 25 6.93 24.63 -3.45
C ALA A 25 8.12 25.39 -2.82
N GLY A 26 8.29 26.65 -3.20
CA GLY A 26 9.40 27.46 -2.73
C GLY A 26 9.33 27.71 -1.24
N THR A 27 10.32 27.25 -0.55
CA THR A 27 11.00 27.68 0.68
C THR A 27 11.77 26.45 1.17
N HIS A 28 13.00 26.58 1.60
CA HIS A 28 13.95 25.56 2.03
C HIS A 28 13.30 24.20 2.34
N SER A 29 13.39 23.24 1.42
CA SER A 29 12.94 21.87 1.68
C SER A 29 13.83 21.32 2.79
N ILE A 30 13.27 21.14 3.97
CA ILE A 30 13.93 20.41 5.05
C ILE A 30 13.93 18.94 4.58
N ASP A 31 15.10 18.36 4.43
CA ASP A 31 15.33 17.01 3.97
C ASP A 31 14.79 16.00 5.01
N MET A 32 14.13 14.91 4.57
CA MET A 32 13.64 13.82 5.42
C MET A 32 14.71 13.36 6.42
N LYS A 33 15.95 13.25 5.99
CA LYS A 33 17.08 12.88 6.82
C LYS A 33 17.29 13.86 7.98
N GLU A 34 17.28 15.16 7.69
CA GLU A 34 17.45 16.20 8.71
C GLU A 34 16.29 16.16 9.73
N LEU A 35 15.06 15.92 9.28
CA LEU A 35 13.90 15.75 10.16
C LEU A 35 14.03 14.50 11.03
N ILE A 36 14.42 13.38 10.46
CA ILE A 36 14.68 12.15 11.21
C ILE A 36 15.84 12.35 12.19
N GLU A 37 16.89 13.06 11.84
CA GLU A 37 18.02 13.36 12.73
C GLU A 37 17.60 14.17 13.95
N LYS A 38 16.72 15.13 13.79
CA LYS A 38 16.24 16.02 14.86
C LYS A 38 15.16 15.40 15.74
N ALA A 39 14.31 14.55 15.20
CA ALA A 39 13.18 13.98 15.91
C ALA A 39 13.62 13.00 17.00
N LYS A 40 12.89 12.96 18.14
CA LYS A 40 13.09 12.02 19.25
C LYS A 40 12.02 10.94 19.29
N HIS A 41 10.78 11.31 18.98
CA HIS A 41 9.62 10.43 18.96
C HIS A 41 8.99 10.44 17.55
N ILE A 42 9.19 9.36 16.82
CA ILE A 42 8.71 9.23 15.44
C ILE A 42 7.56 8.24 15.42
N VAL A 43 6.43 8.63 14.83
CA VAL A 43 5.33 7.70 14.54
C VAL A 43 5.21 7.52 13.05
N ILE A 44 5.14 6.25 12.64
CA ILE A 44 4.93 5.83 11.26
C ILE A 44 3.50 5.34 11.12
N PHE A 45 2.74 5.93 10.20
CA PHE A 45 1.37 5.55 9.89
C PHE A 45 1.29 4.89 8.53
N THR A 46 0.37 3.92 8.42
CA THR A 46 -0.10 3.39 7.15
C THR A 46 -1.61 3.17 7.17
N HIS A 47 -2.20 2.80 6.03
CA HIS A 47 -3.65 2.80 5.84
C HIS A 47 -4.40 1.67 6.57
N MET A 48 -5.73 1.82 6.64
CA MET A 48 -6.68 0.82 7.16
C MET A 48 -6.71 -0.44 6.30
N ALA A 49 -6.75 -1.61 6.93
CA ALA A 49 -6.57 -2.92 6.32
C ALA A 49 -5.21 -3.03 5.61
N PRO A 50 -4.09 -2.90 6.38
CA PRO A 50 -2.75 -2.87 5.81
C PRO A 50 -2.46 -4.12 5.00
N ASP A 51 -1.95 -3.93 3.79
CA ASP A 51 -1.48 -4.99 2.91
C ASP A 51 0.05 -5.13 2.97
N GLY A 52 0.63 -5.83 2.00
CA GLY A 52 2.07 -6.07 2.02
C GLY A 52 2.91 -4.83 1.72
N ASP A 53 2.39 -3.86 0.95
CA ASP A 53 3.09 -2.60 0.67
C ASP A 53 3.01 -1.65 1.86
N ALA A 54 1.84 -1.53 2.49
CA ALA A 54 1.65 -0.77 3.73
C ALA A 54 2.57 -1.28 4.85
N MET A 55 2.64 -2.60 5.03
CA MET A 55 3.51 -3.25 6.00
C MET A 55 4.98 -3.10 5.63
N GLY A 56 5.31 -3.34 4.36
CA GLY A 56 6.68 -3.30 3.86
C GLY A 56 7.31 -1.91 3.96
N SER A 57 6.61 -0.88 3.49
CA SER A 57 7.09 0.50 3.51
C SER A 57 7.25 1.03 4.94
N SER A 58 6.28 0.77 5.82
CA SER A 58 6.34 1.21 7.21
C SER A 58 7.43 0.50 8.02
N LEU A 59 7.58 -0.81 7.86
CA LEU A 59 8.62 -1.58 8.55
C LEU A 59 10.03 -1.28 8.03
N ALA A 60 10.19 -1.08 6.71
CA ALA A 60 11.46 -0.66 6.14
C ALA A 60 11.95 0.66 6.73
N LEU A 61 11.05 1.66 6.84
CA LEU A 61 11.36 2.93 7.50
C LEU A 61 11.62 2.77 9.00
N TRP A 62 10.88 1.90 9.68
CA TRP A 62 11.09 1.61 11.10
C TRP A 62 12.50 1.03 11.36
N HIS A 63 12.93 0.06 10.57
CA HIS A 63 14.28 -0.50 10.63
C HIS A 63 15.33 0.57 10.30
N TYR A 64 15.12 1.33 9.22
CA TYR A 64 16.01 2.41 8.83
C TYR A 64 16.24 3.41 9.96
N VAL A 65 15.16 3.94 10.55
CA VAL A 65 15.27 4.91 11.65
C VAL A 65 16.01 4.30 12.83
N ARG A 66 15.83 3.07 13.19
CA ARG A 66 16.52 2.39 14.30
C ARG A 66 18.00 2.17 14.03
N GLU A 67 18.36 1.73 12.84
CA GLU A 67 19.77 1.49 12.49
C GLU A 67 20.55 2.76 12.23
N PHE A 68 19.94 3.73 11.58
CA PHE A 68 20.55 5.04 11.36
C PHE A 68 21.09 5.65 12.64
N LYS A 69 20.48 5.34 13.77
CA LYS A 69 20.85 5.84 15.08
C LYS A 69 21.97 5.13 15.77
N SER A 70 22.07 3.84 15.55
CA SER A 70 23.13 3.06 16.20
C SER A 70 24.51 3.50 15.72
N SER A 71 24.59 4.11 14.52
CA SER A 71 25.86 4.48 13.88
C SER A 71 26.29 5.95 14.03
N ARG A 72 25.36 6.90 14.28
CA ARG A 72 25.69 8.34 14.19
C ARG A 72 25.22 9.24 15.34
N VAL A 73 24.27 8.83 16.19
CA VAL A 73 23.73 9.69 17.27
C VAL A 73 23.70 8.93 18.60
N GLN A 74 24.23 9.55 19.67
CA GLN A 74 24.30 8.96 21.02
C GLN A 74 22.92 8.91 21.75
N GLU A 75 21.87 9.55 21.24
CA GLU A 75 20.55 9.57 21.90
C GLU A 75 19.63 8.51 21.29
N PHE A 76 19.00 7.73 22.18
CA PHE A 76 17.97 6.76 21.80
C PHE A 76 16.72 7.50 21.36
N LYS A 77 16.21 7.20 20.15
CA LYS A 77 14.95 7.73 19.65
C LYS A 77 13.89 6.65 19.75
N GLU A 78 12.70 6.99 20.06
CA GLU A 78 11.56 6.10 20.01
C GLU A 78 10.92 6.18 18.62
N VAL A 79 10.80 5.05 17.92
CA VAL A 79 10.07 4.95 16.66
C VAL A 79 9.02 3.86 16.76
N THR A 80 7.79 4.19 16.43
CA THR A 80 6.64 3.27 16.54
C THR A 80 5.85 3.26 15.25
N VAL A 81 5.56 2.06 14.72
CA VAL A 81 4.58 1.86 13.65
C VAL A 81 3.21 1.67 14.29
N ILE A 82 2.21 2.45 13.86
CA ILE A 82 0.83 2.33 14.32
C ILE A 82 -0.06 2.11 13.10
N VAL A 83 -0.74 0.96 13.07
CA VAL A 83 -1.73 0.63 12.03
C VAL A 83 -3.15 0.78 12.58
N PRO A 84 -4.15 1.18 11.75
CA PRO A 84 -5.51 1.39 12.22
C PRO A 84 -6.18 0.14 12.78
N ASN A 85 -6.00 -1.00 12.11
CA ASN A 85 -6.61 -2.29 12.45
C ASN A 85 -5.65 -3.43 12.12
N ALA A 86 -6.04 -4.67 12.45
CA ALA A 86 -5.19 -5.84 12.24
C ALA A 86 -4.85 -6.04 10.76
N PHE A 87 -3.57 -6.32 10.50
CA PHE A 87 -3.06 -6.75 9.21
C PHE A 87 -3.25 -8.27 9.02
N PRO A 88 -3.20 -8.78 7.78
CA PRO A 88 -3.33 -10.21 7.49
C PRO A 88 -2.27 -11.06 8.21
N ALA A 89 -2.69 -12.20 8.77
CA ALA A 89 -1.81 -13.07 9.54
C ALA A 89 -0.61 -13.59 8.74
N PHE A 90 -0.75 -13.72 7.41
CA PHE A 90 0.33 -14.17 6.53
C PHE A 90 1.47 -13.14 6.37
N LEU A 91 1.33 -11.94 6.95
CA LEU A 91 2.39 -10.92 7.01
C LEU A 91 3.07 -10.84 8.39
N SER A 92 2.62 -11.65 9.38
CA SER A 92 3.16 -11.58 10.75
C SER A 92 4.61 -12.04 10.90
N TRP A 93 5.17 -12.70 9.90
CA TRP A 93 6.57 -13.14 9.84
C TRP A 93 7.53 -12.01 9.43
N MET A 94 7.02 -10.90 8.89
CA MET A 94 7.87 -9.80 8.43
C MET A 94 8.72 -9.25 9.56
N PRO A 95 10.01 -8.94 9.31
CA PRO A 95 10.90 -8.40 10.34
C PRO A 95 10.30 -7.15 11.00
N GLY A 96 10.12 -7.18 12.32
CA GLY A 96 9.54 -6.08 13.11
C GLY A 96 8.02 -6.06 13.19
N ALA A 97 7.29 -6.98 12.55
CA ALA A 97 5.83 -7.00 12.56
C ALA A 97 5.25 -7.16 13.98
N GLU A 98 5.96 -7.84 14.89
CA GLU A 98 5.58 -8.02 16.28
C GLU A 98 5.64 -6.72 17.13
N GLN A 99 6.32 -5.67 16.60
CA GLN A 99 6.43 -4.37 17.26
C GLN A 99 5.32 -3.39 16.86
N ILE A 100 4.52 -3.75 15.85
CA ILE A 100 3.44 -2.90 15.34
C ILE A 100 2.33 -2.79 16.36
N LYS A 101 1.89 -1.56 16.63
CA LYS A 101 0.72 -1.27 17.44
C LYS A 101 -0.55 -1.20 16.59
N ILE A 102 -1.58 -1.92 17.03
CA ILE A 102 -2.88 -1.96 16.35
C ILE A 102 -3.85 -1.03 17.09
N TYR A 103 -4.13 0.13 16.51
CA TYR A 103 -4.92 1.17 17.16
C TYR A 103 -6.32 0.69 17.62
N GLU A 104 -7.01 -0.09 16.81
CA GLU A 104 -8.33 -0.65 17.15
C GLU A 104 -8.29 -1.45 18.46
N LYS A 105 -7.17 -2.09 18.78
CA LYS A 105 -7.00 -2.94 19.96
C LYS A 105 -6.45 -2.18 21.17
N GLU A 106 -5.56 -1.20 20.94
CA GLU A 106 -4.75 -0.57 22.00
C GLU A 106 -4.70 0.97 21.87
N SER A 107 -5.84 1.59 21.48
CA SER A 107 -5.92 3.04 21.27
C SER A 107 -5.47 3.85 22.50
N ALA A 108 -5.74 3.37 23.73
CA ALA A 108 -5.30 4.04 24.95
C ALA A 108 -3.77 4.11 25.06
N ALA A 109 -3.04 3.11 24.56
CA ALA A 109 -1.58 3.11 24.53
C ALA A 109 -1.03 3.90 23.34
N CYS A 110 -1.74 3.91 22.18
CA CYS A 110 -1.33 4.62 20.99
C CYS A 110 -1.51 6.15 21.08
N ASN A 111 -2.58 6.62 21.74
CA ASN A 111 -2.87 8.05 21.83
C ASN A 111 -1.71 8.89 22.41
N PRO A 112 -1.10 8.53 23.54
CA PRO A 112 0.04 9.27 24.06
C PRO A 112 1.24 9.31 23.09
N LEU A 113 1.48 8.21 22.33
CA LEU A 113 2.57 8.15 21.37
C LEU A 113 2.34 9.12 20.20
N ILE A 114 1.09 9.24 19.73
CA ILE A 114 0.70 10.19 18.68
C ILE A 114 0.82 11.63 19.21
N GLU A 115 0.41 11.90 20.44
CA GLU A 115 0.43 13.23 21.05
C GLU A 115 1.85 13.72 21.37
N GLN A 116 2.76 12.82 21.74
CA GLN A 116 4.15 13.11 22.09
C GLN A 116 5.11 13.05 20.90
N ALA A 117 4.64 12.58 19.74
CA ALA A 117 5.47 12.53 18.54
C ALA A 117 5.94 13.92 18.13
N ASP A 118 7.12 13.99 17.57
CA ASP A 118 7.71 15.20 16.99
C ASP A 118 7.96 15.10 15.48
N LEU A 119 7.68 13.91 14.89
CA LEU A 119 7.68 13.67 13.46
C LEU A 119 6.70 12.54 13.10
N PHE A 120 5.91 12.73 12.04
CA PHE A 120 5.10 11.69 11.42
C PHE A 120 5.64 11.30 10.06
N LEU A 121 5.80 9.99 9.82
CA LEU A 121 6.04 9.41 8.50
C LEU A 121 4.73 8.73 8.06
N CYS A 122 4.16 9.20 6.96
CA CYS A 122 2.90 8.70 6.40
C CYS A 122 3.21 7.88 5.15
N THR A 123 2.99 6.56 5.21
CA THR A 123 3.32 5.68 4.10
C THR A 123 2.09 4.99 3.53
N ASP A 124 2.03 4.90 2.21
CA ASP A 124 1.02 4.17 1.46
C ASP A 124 -0.42 4.69 1.64
N PHE A 125 -0.55 5.97 1.91
CA PHE A 125 -1.81 6.69 1.88
C PHE A 125 -1.56 8.19 1.76
N ASN A 126 -2.43 8.91 1.05
CA ASN A 126 -2.41 10.37 0.95
C ASN A 126 -3.65 11.04 1.57
N ASP A 127 -4.72 10.29 1.82
CA ASP A 127 -5.92 10.79 2.49
C ASP A 127 -5.88 10.43 3.99
N PRO A 128 -5.86 11.42 4.90
CA PRO A 128 -5.94 11.17 6.35
C PRO A 128 -7.13 10.29 6.78
N LYS A 129 -8.20 10.25 5.99
CA LYS A 129 -9.35 9.38 6.26
C LYS A 129 -9.00 7.89 6.16
N ARG A 130 -7.98 7.53 5.38
CA ARG A 130 -7.54 6.14 5.22
C ARG A 130 -6.92 5.54 6.49
N ILE A 131 -6.55 6.35 7.47
CA ILE A 131 -6.08 5.89 8.77
C ILE A 131 -7.16 5.96 9.88
N GLY A 132 -8.44 6.11 9.48
CA GLY A 132 -9.58 6.08 10.39
C GLY A 132 -9.51 7.14 11.50
N PRO A 133 -9.85 6.79 12.76
CA PRO A 133 -9.86 7.76 13.87
C PRO A 133 -8.50 8.40 14.18
N MET A 134 -7.40 7.77 13.76
CA MET A 134 -6.06 8.36 13.92
C MET A 134 -5.86 9.59 13.03
N GLY A 135 -6.59 9.69 11.90
CA GLY A 135 -6.49 10.81 10.96
C GLY A 135 -6.79 12.16 11.61
N GLU A 136 -7.83 12.23 12.43
CA GLU A 136 -8.15 13.47 13.17
C GLU A 136 -7.04 13.84 14.16
N LYS A 137 -6.45 12.85 14.85
CA LYS A 137 -5.34 13.08 15.78
C LYS A 137 -4.06 13.52 15.06
N MET A 138 -3.76 12.88 13.92
CA MET A 138 -2.64 13.26 13.07
C MET A 138 -2.78 14.70 12.57
N LEU A 139 -3.99 15.10 12.13
CA LEU A 139 -4.27 16.45 11.67
C LEU A 139 -4.20 17.49 12.81
N ALA A 140 -4.66 17.12 14.01
CA ALA A 140 -4.63 18.01 15.18
C ALA A 140 -3.22 18.25 15.72
N ASN A 141 -2.27 17.35 15.49
CA ASN A 141 -0.90 17.49 15.95
C ASN A 141 -0.10 18.34 14.93
N PRO A 142 0.48 19.51 15.33
CA PRO A 142 1.15 20.43 14.42
C PRO A 142 2.56 20.00 13.97
N VAL A 143 3.05 18.85 14.42
CA VAL A 143 4.41 18.39 14.09
C VAL A 143 4.60 18.15 12.59
N PRO A 144 5.85 18.22 12.10
CA PRO A 144 6.18 17.90 10.72
C PRO A 144 5.64 16.52 10.31
N LYS A 145 5.14 16.44 9.08
CA LYS A 145 4.61 15.22 8.47
C LYS A 145 5.25 15.03 7.11
N ILE A 146 5.76 13.83 6.83
CA ILE A 146 6.31 13.43 5.54
C ILE A 146 5.35 12.45 4.90
N LEU A 147 5.00 12.68 3.63
CA LEU A 147 4.17 11.80 2.83
C LEU A 147 5.02 10.98 1.87
N ILE A 148 4.84 9.66 1.87
CA ILE A 148 5.47 8.71 0.94
C ILE A 148 4.37 7.80 0.40
N ASP A 149 3.92 8.04 -0.85
CA ASP A 149 2.73 7.41 -1.38
C ASP A 149 2.75 7.28 -2.91
N HIS A 150 2.19 6.19 -3.43
CA HIS A 150 2.06 5.95 -4.87
C HIS A 150 0.61 6.04 -5.39
N HIS A 151 -0.35 6.36 -4.52
CA HIS A 151 -1.74 6.51 -4.94
C HIS A 151 -1.98 7.83 -5.68
N LEU A 152 -2.97 7.82 -6.58
CA LEU A 152 -3.42 9.03 -7.25
C LEU A 152 -3.96 10.04 -6.25
N MET A 153 -3.58 11.31 -6.39
CA MET A 153 -4.15 12.41 -5.62
C MET A 153 -5.32 13.03 -6.39
N ASP A 154 -6.47 13.11 -5.74
CA ASP A 154 -7.58 13.94 -6.20
C ASP A 154 -7.34 15.44 -5.90
N GLU A 155 -8.23 16.32 -6.37
CA GLU A 155 -8.12 17.78 -6.16
C GLU A 155 -8.15 18.16 -4.66
N ARG A 156 -8.91 17.42 -3.85
CA ARG A 156 -8.98 17.67 -2.40
C ARG A 156 -7.67 17.34 -1.71
N ILE A 157 -7.03 16.22 -2.08
CA ILE A 157 -5.73 15.83 -1.51
C ILE A 157 -4.64 16.81 -1.97
N ARG A 158 -4.66 17.23 -3.23
CA ARG A 158 -3.76 18.30 -3.71
C ARG A 158 -3.92 19.58 -2.91
N GLY A 159 -5.17 19.97 -2.58
CA GLY A 159 -5.44 21.10 -1.71
C GLY A 159 -4.78 20.97 -0.33
N LEU A 160 -4.79 19.78 0.30
CA LEU A 160 -4.11 19.55 1.58
C LEU A 160 -2.57 19.66 1.46
N VAL A 161 -2.00 19.26 0.32
CA VAL A 161 -0.57 19.45 0.02
C VAL A 161 -0.26 20.95 -0.12
N ASP A 162 -1.07 21.69 -0.88
CA ASP A 162 -0.89 23.13 -1.11
C ASP A 162 -1.08 23.94 0.18
N GLU A 163 -1.95 23.51 1.09
CA GLU A 163 -2.14 24.07 2.43
C GLU A 163 -0.98 23.74 3.40
N GLY A 164 -0.03 22.91 2.98
CA GLY A 164 1.17 22.57 3.76
C GLY A 164 0.92 21.55 4.87
N LEU A 165 -0.04 20.66 4.72
CA LEU A 165 -0.26 19.54 5.67
C LEU A 165 1.00 18.69 5.83
N TRP A 166 1.71 18.45 4.74
CA TRP A 166 3.00 17.74 4.73
C TRP A 166 4.13 18.71 4.42
N VAL A 167 5.20 18.65 5.18
CA VAL A 167 6.40 19.47 4.98
C VAL A 167 7.28 18.94 3.85
N GLU A 168 7.14 17.63 3.55
CA GLU A 168 7.82 16.93 2.46
C GLU A 168 6.87 15.90 1.85
N VAL A 169 6.86 15.80 0.51
CA VAL A 169 5.93 14.95 -0.24
C VAL A 169 6.69 14.17 -1.30
N HIS A 170 6.69 12.85 -1.15
CA HIS A 170 7.17 11.88 -2.13
C HIS A 170 5.96 11.11 -2.67
N SER A 171 5.25 11.71 -3.63
CA SER A 171 4.09 11.13 -4.26
C SER A 171 4.38 10.79 -5.71
N HIS A 172 4.42 9.50 -6.01
CA HIS A 172 4.84 8.94 -7.30
C HIS A 172 3.82 7.91 -7.80
N PRO A 173 2.70 8.35 -8.44
CA PRO A 173 1.68 7.43 -8.94
C PRO A 173 2.18 6.48 -10.04
N GLU A 174 3.33 6.76 -10.65
CA GLU A 174 4.01 5.89 -11.60
C GLU A 174 4.82 4.77 -10.95
N ALA A 175 5.14 4.88 -9.65
CA ALA A 175 5.79 3.81 -8.89
C ALA A 175 4.86 2.62 -8.74
N CYS A 176 5.41 1.42 -8.76
CA CYS A 176 4.60 0.20 -8.61
C CYS A 176 4.10 -0.01 -7.19
N SER A 177 4.72 0.64 -6.19
CA SER A 177 4.38 0.56 -4.77
C SER A 177 5.06 1.67 -3.97
N SER A 178 4.57 1.95 -2.76
CA SER A 178 5.25 2.84 -1.81
C SER A 178 6.62 2.31 -1.37
N CYS A 179 6.80 0.98 -1.38
CA CYS A 179 8.10 0.36 -1.14
C CYS A 179 9.14 0.70 -2.21
N GLU A 180 8.74 0.91 -3.47
CA GLU A 180 9.66 1.41 -4.51
C GLU A 180 10.18 2.80 -4.17
N ILE A 181 9.30 3.68 -3.70
CA ILE A 181 9.65 5.05 -3.30
C ILE A 181 10.59 5.01 -2.08
N VAL A 182 10.22 4.24 -1.05
CA VAL A 182 11.06 4.05 0.14
C VAL A 182 12.44 3.53 -0.25
N PHE A 183 12.54 2.54 -1.15
CA PHE A 183 13.83 2.05 -1.61
C PHE A 183 14.67 3.17 -2.23
N LYS A 184 14.09 3.97 -3.14
CA LYS A 184 14.80 5.07 -3.82
C LYS A 184 15.32 6.10 -2.81
N LEU A 185 14.49 6.49 -1.84
CA LEU A 185 14.88 7.41 -0.77
C LEU A 185 16.03 6.85 0.09
N LEU A 186 15.90 5.59 0.53
CA LEU A 186 16.91 4.97 1.37
C LEU A 186 18.23 4.73 0.61
N ARG A 187 18.16 4.36 -0.68
CA ARG A 187 19.34 4.18 -1.52
C ARG A 187 20.14 5.47 -1.64
N ASP A 188 19.50 6.55 -1.98
CA ASP A 188 20.16 7.82 -2.25
C ASP A 188 20.79 8.41 -0.98
N GLU A 189 20.20 8.17 0.18
CA GLU A 189 20.70 8.67 1.46
C GLU A 189 21.67 7.73 2.18
N TRP A 190 21.45 6.42 2.08
CA TRP A 190 22.21 5.42 2.85
C TRP A 190 23.41 4.90 2.07
N ILE A 191 23.22 4.55 0.79
CA ILE A 191 24.23 3.83 0.02
C ILE A 191 25.39 4.75 -0.39
N SER A 192 25.13 6.03 -0.56
CA SER A 192 26.16 7.01 -0.97
C SER A 192 27.34 7.17 0.01
N GLY A 193 27.34 6.47 1.14
CA GLY A 193 28.37 6.55 2.18
C GLY A 193 28.85 5.24 2.79
N LEU A 194 28.38 4.09 2.29
CA LEU A 194 28.79 2.78 2.80
C LEU A 194 29.89 2.16 1.92
N GLU A 195 30.93 1.59 2.55
CA GLU A 195 31.95 0.78 1.87
C GLU A 195 31.36 -0.50 1.24
N ASP A 196 30.24 -1.00 1.76
CA ASP A 196 29.48 -2.13 1.24
C ASP A 196 28.09 -1.63 0.82
N GLU A 197 27.86 -1.53 -0.49
CA GLU A 197 26.60 -1.06 -1.11
C GLU A 197 25.43 -2.03 -0.87
N ARG A 198 25.14 -2.37 0.40
CA ARG A 198 24.04 -3.28 0.77
C ARG A 198 23.11 -2.63 1.79
N LEU A 199 21.82 -2.87 1.61
CA LEU A 199 20.83 -2.64 2.66
C LEU A 199 20.87 -3.79 3.68
N PRO A 200 20.59 -3.51 4.96
CA PRO A 200 20.27 -4.55 5.94
C PRO A 200 19.20 -5.49 5.41
N ASN A 201 19.35 -6.77 5.69
CA ASN A 201 18.45 -7.80 5.16
C ASN A 201 16.99 -7.59 5.58
N GLU A 202 16.76 -7.08 6.79
CA GLU A 202 15.44 -6.76 7.32
C GLU A 202 14.75 -5.68 6.48
N ILE A 203 15.45 -4.60 6.14
CA ILE A 203 14.95 -3.53 5.28
C ILE A 203 14.69 -4.08 3.88
N ALA A 204 15.65 -4.80 3.32
CA ALA A 204 15.54 -5.38 1.99
C ALA A 204 14.36 -6.37 1.88
N THR A 205 14.15 -7.19 2.91
CA THR A 205 13.02 -8.13 2.99
C THR A 205 11.68 -7.41 3.05
N CYS A 206 11.55 -6.36 3.85
CA CYS A 206 10.33 -5.55 3.94
C CYS A 206 10.01 -4.89 2.61
N ILE A 207 10.98 -4.24 1.97
CA ILE A 207 10.81 -3.60 0.66
C ILE A 207 10.42 -4.62 -0.41
N TYR A 208 11.14 -5.76 -0.50
CA TYR A 208 10.84 -6.80 -1.48
C TYR A 208 9.41 -7.33 -1.32
N THR A 209 8.95 -7.52 -0.08
CA THR A 209 7.60 -8.01 0.21
C THR A 209 6.54 -7.05 -0.33
N GLY A 210 6.68 -5.75 -0.11
CA GLY A 210 5.75 -4.76 -0.64
C GLY A 210 5.75 -4.70 -2.16
N LEU A 211 6.94 -4.65 -2.80
CA LEU A 211 7.05 -4.71 -4.26
C LEU A 211 6.35 -5.95 -4.84
N MET A 212 6.57 -7.12 -4.22
CA MET A 212 6.01 -8.39 -4.69
C MET A 212 4.48 -8.43 -4.53
N THR A 213 3.95 -7.97 -3.41
CA THR A 213 2.51 -8.04 -3.14
C THR A 213 1.72 -7.07 -4.01
N ASP A 214 2.19 -5.84 -4.17
CA ASP A 214 1.48 -4.79 -4.91
C ASP A 214 1.54 -4.98 -6.43
N THR A 215 2.52 -5.72 -6.91
CA THR A 215 2.63 -6.12 -8.32
C THR A 215 2.07 -7.51 -8.62
N GLY A 216 1.43 -8.16 -7.64
CA GLY A 216 0.94 -9.54 -7.80
C GLY A 216 2.03 -10.52 -8.22
N ASN A 217 3.13 -10.53 -7.50
CA ASN A 217 4.35 -11.27 -7.84
C ASN A 217 4.88 -10.89 -9.23
N PHE A 218 4.98 -9.58 -9.49
CA PHE A 218 5.51 -9.01 -10.74
C PHE A 218 4.71 -9.37 -11.99
N SER A 219 3.40 -9.63 -11.83
CA SER A 219 2.50 -10.00 -12.93
C SER A 219 1.80 -8.80 -13.55
N TYR A 220 1.69 -7.68 -12.85
CA TYR A 220 1.12 -6.42 -13.32
C TYR A 220 1.84 -5.23 -12.69
N ASN A 221 1.66 -4.03 -13.26
CA ASN A 221 2.32 -2.79 -12.84
C ASN A 221 3.85 -2.94 -12.66
N SER A 222 4.48 -3.77 -13.49
CA SER A 222 5.87 -4.20 -13.34
C SER A 222 6.67 -4.12 -14.64
N THR A 223 6.28 -3.24 -15.56
CA THR A 223 6.97 -3.10 -16.87
C THR A 223 8.16 -2.15 -16.83
N ASN A 224 8.35 -1.38 -15.75
CA ASN A 224 9.50 -0.50 -15.60
C ASN A 224 10.77 -1.32 -15.30
N TYR A 225 11.81 -1.16 -16.10
CA TYR A 225 13.08 -1.86 -15.92
C TYR A 225 13.77 -1.52 -14.58
N GLU A 226 13.59 -0.31 -14.07
CA GLU A 226 14.15 0.12 -12.78
C GLU A 226 13.68 -0.77 -11.62
N LEU A 227 12.43 -1.26 -11.67
CA LEU A 227 11.93 -2.21 -10.69
C LEU A 227 12.80 -3.48 -10.63
N TYR A 228 13.23 -3.99 -11.78
CA TYR A 228 14.07 -5.19 -11.84
C TYR A 228 15.51 -4.94 -11.39
N GLU A 229 16.01 -3.72 -11.59
CA GLU A 229 17.28 -3.30 -10.99
C GLU A 229 17.20 -3.24 -9.46
N ILE A 230 16.10 -2.71 -8.92
CA ILE A 230 15.81 -2.72 -7.48
C ILE A 230 15.75 -4.17 -6.98
N ILE A 231 14.99 -5.04 -7.63
CA ILE A 231 14.89 -6.47 -7.26
C ILE A 231 16.28 -7.12 -7.27
N ALA A 232 17.08 -6.90 -8.30
CA ALA A 232 18.43 -7.44 -8.39
C ALA A 232 19.31 -6.94 -7.24
N PHE A 233 19.15 -5.67 -6.83
CA PHE A 233 19.86 -5.10 -5.69
C PHE A 233 19.44 -5.77 -4.38
N LEU A 234 18.13 -5.92 -4.13
CA LEU A 234 17.58 -6.57 -2.93
C LEU A 234 18.01 -8.03 -2.82
N LEU A 235 18.06 -8.76 -3.94
CA LEU A 235 18.55 -10.14 -3.97
C LEU A 235 20.07 -10.21 -3.61
N ARG A 236 20.87 -9.25 -4.07
CA ARG A 236 22.27 -9.15 -3.65
C ARG A 236 22.43 -8.82 -2.17
N ALA A 237 21.46 -8.11 -1.57
CA ALA A 237 21.39 -7.86 -0.13
C ALA A 237 21.00 -9.11 0.68
N GLY A 238 20.68 -10.24 0.02
CA GLY A 238 20.43 -11.52 0.68
C GLY A 238 18.95 -11.88 0.84
N VAL A 239 18.04 -11.15 0.19
CA VAL A 239 16.60 -11.45 0.23
C VAL A 239 16.33 -12.86 -0.26
N GLN A 240 15.61 -13.64 0.55
CA GLN A 240 15.20 -15.00 0.27
C GLN A 240 13.84 -15.04 -0.42
N LYS A 241 13.79 -14.68 -1.71
CA LYS A 241 12.53 -14.46 -2.43
C LYS A 241 11.56 -15.67 -2.40
N ASP A 242 12.09 -16.90 -2.44
CA ASP A 242 11.27 -18.11 -2.45
C ASP A 242 10.63 -18.34 -1.06
N GLU A 243 11.32 -18.00 0.02
CA GLU A 243 10.77 -18.03 1.38
C GLU A 243 9.67 -16.98 1.54
N ILE A 244 9.89 -15.75 1.04
CA ILE A 244 8.89 -14.69 1.05
C ILE A 244 7.66 -15.09 0.23
N TYR A 245 7.87 -15.61 -0.99
CA TYR A 245 6.78 -16.09 -1.82
C TYR A 245 5.94 -17.17 -1.10
N ASN A 246 6.61 -18.14 -0.49
CA ASN A 246 5.94 -19.19 0.25
C ASN A 246 5.19 -18.63 1.47
N ALA A 247 5.76 -17.69 2.20
CA ALA A 247 5.13 -17.08 3.36
C ALA A 247 3.89 -16.23 3.00
N VAL A 248 3.87 -15.61 1.81
CA VAL A 248 2.75 -14.76 1.36
C VAL A 248 1.68 -15.56 0.62
N PHE A 249 2.08 -16.42 -0.34
CA PHE A 249 1.15 -17.05 -1.28
C PHE A 249 0.87 -18.53 -0.99
N ASN A 250 1.70 -19.21 -0.21
CA ASN A 250 1.59 -20.65 0.05
C ASN A 250 1.21 -20.99 1.51
N GLN A 251 0.66 -20.03 2.26
CA GLN A 251 0.21 -20.19 3.66
C GLN A 251 -1.32 -20.24 3.79
N TYR A 252 -2.01 -20.49 2.68
CA TYR A 252 -3.47 -20.48 2.70
C TYR A 252 -4.04 -21.69 3.45
N SER A 253 -5.01 -21.42 4.32
CA SER A 253 -5.74 -22.47 5.01
C SER A 253 -6.57 -23.32 4.04
N THR A 254 -6.88 -24.55 4.44
CA THR A 254 -7.81 -25.41 3.69
C THR A 254 -9.16 -24.72 3.50
N ASP A 255 -9.63 -23.99 4.52
CA ASP A 255 -10.92 -23.29 4.48
C ASP A 255 -10.91 -22.14 3.48
N ARG A 256 -9.81 -21.35 3.42
CA ARG A 256 -9.60 -20.35 2.36
C ARG A 256 -9.64 -20.96 0.96
N GLN A 257 -8.93 -22.08 0.75
CA GLN A 257 -8.92 -22.74 -0.56
C GLN A 257 -10.32 -23.29 -0.96
N ARG A 258 -11.06 -23.83 0.01
CA ARG A 258 -12.44 -24.27 -0.20
C ARG A 258 -13.38 -23.12 -0.49
N LEU A 259 -13.26 -22.00 0.26
CA LEU A 259 -14.00 -20.75 0.01
C LEU A 259 -13.74 -20.24 -1.41
N THR A 260 -12.47 -20.20 -1.84
CA THR A 260 -12.07 -19.80 -3.18
C THR A 260 -12.73 -20.70 -4.24
N GLY A 261 -12.64 -22.02 -4.09
CA GLY A 261 -13.30 -22.98 -4.98
C GLY A 261 -14.81 -22.80 -5.04
N TYR A 262 -15.46 -22.58 -3.90
CA TYR A 262 -16.89 -22.29 -3.79
C TYR A 262 -17.23 -20.97 -4.51
N ALA A 263 -16.47 -19.92 -4.25
CA ALA A 263 -16.69 -18.61 -4.85
C ALA A 263 -16.62 -18.65 -6.38
N LEU A 264 -15.60 -19.33 -6.94
CA LEU A 264 -15.44 -19.46 -8.39
C LEU A 264 -16.49 -20.39 -9.01
N TYR A 265 -16.80 -21.52 -8.40
CA TYR A 265 -17.72 -22.49 -9.00
C TYR A 265 -19.19 -22.15 -8.78
N ARG A 266 -19.57 -21.66 -7.60
CA ARG A 266 -20.98 -21.46 -7.23
C ARG A 266 -21.45 -20.03 -7.29
N LYS A 267 -20.53 -19.05 -7.07
CA LYS A 267 -20.91 -17.66 -6.85
C LYS A 267 -20.50 -16.73 -7.99
N MET A 268 -19.57 -17.15 -8.82
CA MET A 268 -19.13 -16.36 -9.97
C MET A 268 -20.24 -16.33 -11.04
N ARG A 269 -20.65 -15.12 -11.40
CA ARG A 269 -21.56 -14.82 -12.51
C ARG A 269 -20.76 -14.11 -13.59
N ILE A 270 -20.86 -14.58 -14.84
CA ILE A 270 -20.23 -13.93 -15.99
C ILE A 270 -21.31 -13.17 -16.77
N PHE A 271 -20.97 -11.97 -17.20
CA PHE A 271 -21.75 -11.12 -18.09
C PHE A 271 -20.98 -10.98 -19.40
N PRO A 272 -21.14 -11.93 -20.35
CA PRO A 272 -20.27 -12.02 -21.53
C PRO A 272 -20.29 -10.77 -22.40
N GLU A 273 -21.47 -10.14 -22.56
CA GLU A 273 -21.64 -8.92 -23.38
C GLU A 273 -20.85 -7.71 -22.83
N TYR A 274 -20.42 -7.77 -21.56
CA TYR A 274 -19.70 -6.71 -20.84
C TYR A 274 -18.30 -7.14 -20.39
N HIS A 275 -17.89 -8.36 -20.77
CA HIS A 275 -16.59 -8.89 -20.33
C HIS A 275 -16.37 -8.79 -18.82
N LEU A 276 -17.43 -8.99 -18.06
CA LEU A 276 -17.48 -8.70 -16.62
C LEU A 276 -17.80 -9.96 -15.83
N ALA A 277 -17.09 -10.16 -14.73
CA ALA A 277 -17.39 -11.16 -13.71
C ALA A 277 -17.82 -10.51 -12.40
N LEU A 278 -18.79 -11.11 -11.71
CA LEU A 278 -19.23 -10.74 -10.38
C LEU A 278 -19.20 -11.97 -9.47
N ILE A 279 -18.53 -11.84 -8.31
CA ILE A 279 -18.57 -12.82 -7.22
C ILE A 279 -19.28 -12.18 -6.03
N THR A 280 -20.24 -12.88 -5.41
CA THR A 280 -20.94 -12.38 -4.23
C THR A 280 -20.90 -13.41 -3.11
N LEU A 281 -20.49 -13.00 -1.92
CA LEU A 281 -20.37 -13.85 -0.73
C LEU A 281 -21.17 -13.20 0.42
N SER A 282 -22.18 -13.92 0.92
CA SER A 282 -22.92 -13.51 2.10
C SER A 282 -22.13 -13.84 3.38
N ALA A 283 -22.51 -13.21 4.48
CA ALA A 283 -21.92 -13.49 5.78
C ALA A 283 -22.13 -14.96 6.21
N ASP A 284 -23.29 -15.54 5.91
CA ASP A 284 -23.56 -16.96 6.22
C ASP A 284 -22.69 -17.91 5.40
N GLU A 285 -22.42 -17.57 4.14
CA GLU A 285 -21.49 -18.36 3.29
C GLU A 285 -20.06 -18.24 3.79
N LEU A 286 -19.64 -17.07 4.23
CA LEU A 286 -18.31 -16.87 4.81
C LEU A 286 -18.13 -17.68 6.10
N ASP A 287 -19.15 -17.71 6.97
CA ASP A 287 -19.14 -18.48 8.21
C ASP A 287 -19.00 -20.00 7.97
N GLN A 288 -19.60 -20.55 6.88
CA GLN A 288 -19.47 -21.94 6.50
C GLN A 288 -18.03 -22.36 6.24
N PHE A 289 -17.17 -21.43 5.83
CA PHE A 289 -15.76 -21.67 5.55
C PHE A 289 -14.83 -21.09 6.64
N HIS A 290 -15.36 -20.80 7.83
CA HIS A 290 -14.59 -20.24 8.96
C HIS A 290 -13.72 -19.03 8.54
N TYR A 291 -14.30 -18.15 7.69
CA TYR A 291 -13.62 -17.01 7.09
C TYR A 291 -12.78 -16.22 8.09
N GLN A 292 -11.55 -15.94 7.73
CA GLN A 292 -10.66 -15.03 8.44
C GLN A 292 -10.35 -13.79 7.59
N PRO A 293 -10.05 -12.64 8.22
CA PRO A 293 -9.58 -11.45 7.48
C PRO A 293 -8.40 -11.80 6.59
N GLY A 294 -8.49 -11.45 5.29
CA GLY A 294 -7.50 -11.81 4.27
C GLY A 294 -7.87 -13.00 3.37
N ASP A 295 -8.81 -13.88 3.77
CA ASP A 295 -9.16 -15.08 2.98
C ASP A 295 -9.76 -14.79 1.60
N CYS A 296 -10.34 -13.61 1.39
CA CYS A 296 -10.84 -13.17 0.08
C CYS A 296 -9.82 -12.32 -0.71
N GLU A 297 -8.61 -12.12 -0.18
CA GLU A 297 -7.58 -11.36 -0.88
C GLU A 297 -7.14 -12.10 -2.14
N GLY A 298 -7.03 -11.36 -3.25
CA GLY A 298 -6.72 -11.93 -4.56
C GLY A 298 -7.90 -12.61 -5.28
N LEU A 299 -9.00 -12.93 -4.61
CA LEU A 299 -10.15 -13.59 -5.23
C LEU A 299 -10.72 -12.81 -6.42
N VAL A 300 -10.76 -11.49 -6.32
CA VAL A 300 -11.23 -10.59 -7.39
C VAL A 300 -10.34 -10.63 -8.65
N ASN A 301 -9.09 -11.05 -8.56
CA ASN A 301 -8.19 -11.16 -9.71
C ASN A 301 -8.42 -12.45 -10.51
N MET A 302 -8.95 -13.50 -9.88
CA MET A 302 -9.06 -14.82 -10.49
C MET A 302 -9.94 -14.85 -11.76
N PRO A 303 -11.11 -14.17 -11.82
CA PRO A 303 -11.92 -14.14 -13.03
C PRO A 303 -11.21 -13.48 -14.22
N LEU A 304 -10.25 -12.59 -14.00
CA LEU A 304 -9.47 -11.94 -15.07
C LEU A 304 -8.53 -12.91 -15.81
N GLN A 305 -8.38 -14.16 -15.33
CA GLN A 305 -7.67 -15.23 -16.02
C GLN A 305 -8.52 -15.87 -17.14
N ILE A 306 -9.82 -15.57 -17.19
CA ILE A 306 -10.71 -16.01 -18.26
C ILE A 306 -10.48 -15.08 -19.46
N ALA A 307 -10.21 -15.65 -20.64
CA ALA A 307 -9.77 -14.90 -21.84
C ALA A 307 -10.65 -13.71 -22.21
N ASP A 308 -11.97 -13.83 -22.01
CA ASP A 308 -12.94 -12.80 -22.41
C ASP A 308 -13.48 -12.00 -21.19
N VAL A 309 -12.80 -12.02 -20.05
CA VAL A 309 -13.18 -11.25 -18.87
C VAL A 309 -12.16 -10.17 -18.60
N PHE A 310 -12.55 -8.91 -18.73
CA PHE A 310 -11.68 -7.75 -18.55
C PHE A 310 -12.02 -6.94 -17.30
N TYR A 311 -13.17 -7.20 -16.67
CA TYR A 311 -13.61 -6.58 -15.45
C TYR A 311 -14.01 -7.64 -14.43
N SER A 312 -13.66 -7.44 -13.19
CA SER A 312 -14.05 -8.33 -12.09
C SER A 312 -14.46 -7.53 -10.86
N VAL A 313 -15.56 -7.94 -10.26
CA VAL A 313 -16.06 -7.36 -9.01
C VAL A 313 -16.34 -8.47 -8.01
N THR A 314 -15.86 -8.28 -6.78
CA THR A 314 -16.21 -9.15 -5.66
C THR A 314 -16.95 -8.34 -4.60
N MET A 315 -18.06 -8.86 -4.11
CA MET A 315 -18.84 -8.31 -3.01
C MET A 315 -18.83 -9.28 -1.83
N ARG A 316 -18.48 -8.78 -0.66
CA ARG A 316 -18.42 -9.54 0.58
C ARG A 316 -19.23 -8.86 1.67
N GLU A 317 -20.16 -9.60 2.27
CA GLU A 317 -20.96 -9.08 3.37
C GLU A 317 -20.22 -9.23 4.71
N GLU A 318 -20.12 -8.13 5.44
CA GLU A 318 -19.71 -8.09 6.83
C GLU A 318 -20.96 -7.88 7.71
N ARG A 319 -21.15 -8.75 8.70
CA ARG A 319 -22.28 -8.61 9.63
C ARG A 319 -22.25 -7.27 10.34
N ALA A 320 -23.43 -6.76 10.65
CA ALA A 320 -23.58 -5.58 11.51
C ALA A 320 -22.86 -5.82 12.84
N LYS A 321 -21.99 -4.88 13.23
CA LYS A 321 -21.37 -4.90 14.55
C LYS A 321 -22.41 -4.48 15.62
N PRO A 322 -22.26 -4.90 16.90
CA PRO A 322 -23.11 -4.40 17.97
C PRO A 322 -23.15 -2.87 17.96
N GLY A 323 -24.35 -2.30 17.95
CA GLY A 323 -24.55 -0.84 17.87
C GLY A 323 -24.61 -0.26 16.46
N THR A 324 -24.41 -1.04 15.40
CA THR A 324 -24.58 -0.58 14.01
C THR A 324 -25.89 -1.17 13.43
N PRO A 325 -26.76 -0.35 12.79
CA PRO A 325 -28.08 -0.80 12.35
C PRO A 325 -28.07 -1.62 11.06
N LYS A 326 -26.94 -1.71 10.36
CA LYS A 326 -26.86 -2.33 9.01
C LYS A 326 -25.56 -3.12 8.83
N SER A 327 -25.65 -4.21 8.05
CA SER A 327 -24.48 -4.89 7.49
C SER A 327 -23.72 -3.97 6.56
N ARG A 328 -22.44 -4.26 6.38
CA ARG A 328 -21.56 -3.57 5.45
C ARG A 328 -21.19 -4.53 4.33
N ILE A 329 -21.29 -4.09 3.10
CA ILE A 329 -20.83 -4.84 1.93
C ILE A 329 -19.53 -4.19 1.47
N ARG A 330 -18.46 -4.95 1.51
CA ARG A 330 -17.16 -4.55 0.93
C ARG A 330 -17.10 -4.98 -0.52
N LEU A 331 -16.63 -4.07 -1.35
CA LEU A 331 -16.45 -4.33 -2.78
C LEU A 331 -14.99 -4.21 -3.15
N SER A 332 -14.56 -5.10 -4.01
CA SER A 332 -13.26 -5.00 -4.70
C SER A 332 -13.51 -5.00 -6.19
N PHE A 333 -12.84 -4.10 -6.91
CA PHE A 333 -12.94 -3.93 -8.35
C PHE A 333 -11.57 -4.14 -8.97
N ARG A 334 -11.53 -4.87 -10.08
CA ARG A 334 -10.33 -5.03 -10.90
C ARG A 334 -10.67 -4.96 -12.36
N SER A 335 -9.71 -4.50 -13.16
CA SER A 335 -9.82 -4.49 -14.61
C SER A 335 -8.44 -4.65 -15.26
N GLN A 336 -8.44 -4.81 -16.59
CA GLN A 336 -7.23 -4.96 -17.40
C GLN A 336 -7.13 -3.84 -18.43
N GLY A 337 -5.90 -3.39 -18.73
CA GLY A 337 -5.62 -2.36 -19.73
C GLY A 337 -6.27 -1.00 -19.40
N ASP A 338 -6.64 -0.23 -20.40
CA ASP A 338 -7.24 1.11 -20.28
C ASP A 338 -8.73 1.07 -19.91
N ARG A 339 -9.07 0.38 -18.82
CA ARG A 339 -10.46 0.16 -18.36
C ARG A 339 -10.61 0.61 -16.91
N PRO A 340 -10.84 1.92 -16.65
CA PRO A 340 -10.90 2.45 -15.29
C PRO A 340 -12.12 1.90 -14.52
N VAL A 341 -11.88 1.41 -13.29
CA VAL A 341 -12.93 1.02 -12.33
C VAL A 341 -12.98 1.94 -11.11
N ASN A 342 -11.99 2.80 -10.93
CA ASN A 342 -11.91 3.73 -9.79
C ASN A 342 -13.04 4.77 -9.81
N VAL A 343 -13.42 5.27 -10.99
CA VAL A 343 -14.54 6.21 -11.15
C VAL A 343 -15.85 5.54 -10.76
N TRP A 344 -16.08 4.30 -11.20
CA TRP A 344 -17.26 3.53 -10.80
C TRP A 344 -17.31 3.27 -9.30
N ALA A 345 -16.19 2.86 -8.71
CA ALA A 345 -16.08 2.62 -7.28
C ALA A 345 -16.37 3.89 -6.46
N SER A 346 -15.88 5.06 -6.89
CA SER A 346 -16.07 6.32 -6.16
C SER A 346 -17.48 6.88 -6.31
N GLU A 347 -18.05 6.93 -7.52
CA GLU A 347 -19.34 7.55 -7.77
C GLU A 347 -20.53 6.74 -7.24
N VAL A 348 -20.42 5.40 -7.19
CA VAL A 348 -21.55 4.53 -6.86
C VAL A 348 -21.38 3.82 -5.51
N PHE A 349 -20.15 3.50 -5.12
CA PHE A 349 -19.88 2.62 -3.99
C PHE A 349 -19.04 3.28 -2.89
N HIS A 350 -18.98 4.61 -2.85
CA HIS A 350 -18.26 5.38 -1.82
C HIS A 350 -16.81 4.92 -1.61
N GLY A 351 -16.15 4.57 -2.71
CA GLY A 351 -14.83 3.98 -2.72
C GLY A 351 -13.81 4.81 -3.47
N GLY A 352 -12.74 4.15 -3.92
CA GLY A 352 -11.65 4.74 -4.68
C GLY A 352 -10.50 3.77 -4.84
N GLY A 353 -9.38 4.24 -5.36
CA GLY A 353 -8.18 3.47 -5.59
C GLY A 353 -7.55 3.75 -6.96
N HIS A 354 -6.71 2.85 -7.42
CA HIS A 354 -6.07 2.93 -8.73
C HIS A 354 -7.04 2.69 -9.89
N MET A 355 -6.66 3.10 -11.08
CA MET A 355 -7.46 2.93 -12.29
C MET A 355 -7.99 1.50 -12.47
N ASN A 356 -7.14 0.51 -12.28
CA ASN A 356 -7.48 -0.91 -12.46
C ASN A 356 -7.69 -1.70 -11.16
N ALA A 357 -7.54 -1.06 -10.00
CA ALA A 357 -7.65 -1.70 -8.69
C ALA A 357 -8.28 -0.74 -7.68
N SER A 358 -9.56 -0.93 -7.37
CA SER A 358 -10.32 -0.05 -6.49
C SER A 358 -11.13 -0.85 -5.48
N GLY A 359 -11.47 -0.19 -4.38
CA GLY A 359 -12.37 -0.71 -3.36
C GLY A 359 -13.61 0.16 -3.23
N GLY A 360 -14.62 -0.34 -2.52
CA GLY A 360 -15.82 0.42 -2.19
C GLY A 360 -16.60 -0.23 -1.05
N GLU A 361 -17.61 0.47 -0.56
CA GLU A 361 -18.51 -0.08 0.47
C GLU A 361 -19.96 0.38 0.28
N VAL A 362 -20.87 -0.47 0.73
CA VAL A 362 -22.30 -0.17 0.79
C VAL A 362 -22.84 -0.57 2.15
N LEU A 363 -23.56 0.34 2.81
CA LEU A 363 -24.27 0.04 4.05
C LEU A 363 -25.67 -0.49 3.72
N GLY A 364 -25.92 -1.77 3.97
CA GLY A 364 -27.17 -2.42 3.66
C GLY A 364 -27.03 -3.93 3.45
N SER A 365 -28.02 -4.52 2.75
CA SER A 365 -27.97 -5.94 2.41
C SER A 365 -27.14 -6.21 1.15
N LEU A 366 -26.64 -7.43 1.03
CA LEU A 366 -25.95 -7.89 -0.19
C LEU A 366 -26.84 -7.74 -1.44
N ALA A 367 -28.15 -8.04 -1.30
CA ALA A 367 -29.13 -7.86 -2.38
C ALA A 367 -29.23 -6.39 -2.84
N TYR A 368 -29.16 -5.43 -1.92
CA TYR A 368 -29.16 -4.01 -2.25
C TYR A 368 -27.89 -3.61 -3.01
N ALA A 369 -26.71 -4.08 -2.57
CA ALA A 369 -25.47 -3.82 -3.27
C ALA A 369 -25.44 -4.42 -4.68
N VAL A 370 -25.98 -5.64 -4.86
CA VAL A 370 -26.14 -6.28 -6.18
C VAL A 370 -27.07 -5.45 -7.08
N LYS A 371 -28.18 -4.92 -6.54
CA LYS A 371 -29.08 -4.05 -7.31
C LYS A 371 -28.42 -2.74 -7.75
N LEU A 372 -27.60 -2.13 -6.89
CA LEU A 372 -26.80 -0.95 -7.26
C LEU A 372 -25.81 -1.27 -8.39
N PHE A 373 -25.16 -2.42 -8.30
CA PHE A 373 -24.27 -2.91 -9.34
C PHE A 373 -25.02 -3.09 -10.66
N GLU A 374 -26.13 -3.83 -10.66
CA GLU A 374 -26.94 -4.12 -11.86
C GLU A 374 -27.50 -2.85 -12.52
N ASN A 375 -27.78 -1.81 -11.75
CA ASN A 375 -28.25 -0.52 -12.26
C ASN A 375 -27.14 0.40 -12.77
N SER A 376 -25.86 0.11 -12.46
CA SER A 376 -24.77 1.03 -12.72
C SER A 376 -23.73 0.51 -13.74
N TYR A 377 -23.46 -0.81 -13.79
CA TYR A 377 -22.31 -1.31 -14.57
C TYR A 377 -22.33 -0.90 -16.06
N MET A 378 -23.52 -0.84 -16.70
CA MET A 378 -23.65 -0.43 -18.10
C MET A 378 -23.19 1.01 -18.37
N LYS A 379 -23.17 1.88 -17.35
CA LYS A 379 -22.71 3.28 -17.49
C LYS A 379 -21.17 3.37 -17.48
N TYR A 380 -20.51 2.48 -16.73
CA TYR A 380 -19.06 2.59 -16.46
C TYR A 380 -18.21 1.60 -17.25
N ILE A 381 -18.82 0.52 -17.73
CA ILE A 381 -18.13 -0.51 -18.50
C ILE A 381 -18.33 -0.27 -19.99
N LYS A 382 -17.22 -0.13 -20.71
CA LYS A 382 -17.23 -0.08 -22.18
C LYS A 382 -17.42 -1.50 -22.71
N LYS A 383 -18.34 -1.67 -23.66
CA LYS A 383 -18.51 -2.91 -24.42
C LYS A 383 -17.31 -3.22 -25.28
#